data_93067f7acebc4982ed23c0f357347ca4
#
_entry.id   93067f7acebc4982ed23c0f357347ca4
#
_cell.length_a   1.000
_cell.length_b   1.000
_cell.length_c   1.000
_cell.angle_alpha   90.00
_cell.angle_beta   90.00
_cell.angle_gamma   90.00
#
_symmetry.space_group_name_H-M   'P 1'
#
loop_
_entity.id
_entity.type
_entity.pdbx_description
1 polymer ?
#
loop_
_entity_poly.entity_id
_entity_poly.type
_entity_poly.pdbx_seq_one_letter_code
_entity_poly.pdbx_strand_id
1 'polypeptide(L)'
;MTDYPSRIAYTDALAIVAAAARARPVNSERLAASRADGRILLEPLDAPIDLPPFANSAMDGFALRHADLTPGAATDLRLAGEQFAGADRHQALAPGQCLRVTTGAPLPAEADTVVIKENVHEHDGVVQIPADVAVGAHVRARGEDVRAGERVLEAGMLLTPSRIGLAAALGVDQLMVAARPTVAVFATGDELVEPGLPLQPGQIYNSNRDMLMAQLRLLGLAPTAWPTLPDDPQRIQAMLADAASAFDVVLTCGGVSAGEKDYLPRLLAEHGRILFWKVRMRPGMPLLFGEWDRALFLGLPGNPVSVLATFLAIGRPLLDALQRRSEPHRAWRARLAAGWDKRHDRLEFLRGRMRCDAHGQLWAEPNPADGSHRLRGAADSDVLLRLEEGARQFQAGDVVEVVPY
;
A
#
# COMPACT_ATOMS: atom_id res chain seq x y z
N MET A 1 -13.77 18.59 34.76
CA MET A 1 -13.50 18.72 33.30
C MET A 1 -12.61 17.58 32.92
N THR A 2 -12.93 16.84 31.87
CA THR A 2 -12.07 15.75 31.38
C THR A 2 -10.81 16.38 30.77
N ASP A 3 -9.65 15.90 31.19
CA ASP A 3 -8.33 16.46 30.83
C ASP A 3 -7.87 16.09 29.40
N TYR A 4 -8.78 15.63 28.55
CA TYR A 4 -8.51 15.17 27.18
C TYR A 4 -9.59 15.65 26.19
N PRO A 5 -9.22 15.84 24.89
CA PRO A 5 -10.13 16.24 23.82
C PRO A 5 -11.27 15.22 23.61
N SER A 6 -12.49 15.70 23.47
CA SER A 6 -13.67 14.87 23.24
C SER A 6 -14.54 15.44 22.12
N ARG A 7 -15.17 14.54 21.31
CA ARG A 7 -15.98 14.90 20.14
C ARG A 7 -15.22 15.77 19.11
N ILE A 8 -13.96 15.42 18.89
CA ILE A 8 -13.07 16.15 17.98
C ILE A 8 -13.44 15.91 16.52
N ALA A 9 -12.95 16.77 15.63
CA ALA A 9 -13.04 16.54 14.20
C ALA A 9 -12.22 15.32 13.78
N TYR A 10 -12.61 14.70 12.67
CA TYR A 10 -11.90 13.53 12.12
C TYR A 10 -10.44 13.86 11.75
N THR A 11 -10.20 15.05 11.18
CA THR A 11 -8.87 15.54 10.85
C THR A 11 -7.96 15.69 12.06
N ASP A 12 -8.52 16.19 13.18
CA ASP A 12 -7.78 16.34 14.44
C ASP A 12 -7.43 14.96 15.03
N ALA A 13 -8.38 14.01 14.94
CA ALA A 13 -8.13 12.64 15.37
C ALA A 13 -6.98 12.00 14.58
N LEU A 14 -6.96 12.16 13.26
CA LEU A 14 -5.85 11.67 12.41
C LEU A 14 -4.52 12.33 12.77
N ALA A 15 -4.51 13.63 13.03
CA ALA A 15 -3.29 14.35 13.42
C ALA A 15 -2.74 13.85 14.76
N ILE A 16 -3.61 13.63 15.76
CA ILE A 16 -3.21 13.08 17.07
C ILE A 16 -2.67 11.65 16.92
N VAL A 17 -3.36 10.80 16.15
CA VAL A 17 -2.93 9.41 15.88
C VAL A 17 -1.57 9.39 15.20
N ALA A 18 -1.37 10.21 14.17
CA ALA A 18 -0.10 10.30 13.46
C ALA A 18 1.03 10.81 14.36
N ALA A 19 0.77 11.80 15.23
CA ALA A 19 1.74 12.32 16.16
C ALA A 19 2.14 11.28 17.22
N ALA A 20 1.17 10.58 17.81
CA ALA A 20 1.42 9.52 18.79
C ALA A 20 2.21 8.35 18.19
N ALA A 21 1.85 7.91 16.97
CA ALA A 21 2.57 6.86 16.26
C ALA A 21 4.02 7.27 15.93
N ARG A 22 4.23 8.50 15.47
CA ARG A 22 5.56 9.02 15.13
C ARG A 22 6.45 9.22 16.36
N ALA A 23 5.88 9.46 17.53
CA ALA A 23 6.62 9.56 18.80
C ALA A 23 7.17 8.19 19.26
N ARG A 24 6.64 7.08 18.76
CA ARG A 24 7.17 5.74 19.07
C ARG A 24 8.43 5.45 18.22
N PRO A 25 9.42 4.74 18.77
CA PRO A 25 10.54 4.26 17.97
C PRO A 25 10.02 3.33 16.87
N VAL A 26 10.58 3.41 15.67
CA VAL A 26 10.33 2.45 14.62
C VAL A 26 11.35 1.31 14.75
N ASN A 27 10.85 0.09 14.92
CA ASN A 27 11.69 -1.08 14.81
C ASN A 27 11.98 -1.34 13.32
N SER A 28 13.22 -1.69 13.01
CA SER A 28 13.67 -1.98 11.65
C SER A 28 14.15 -3.43 11.54
N GLU A 29 14.02 -3.96 10.34
CA GLU A 29 14.59 -5.27 10.00
C GLU A 29 15.20 -5.21 8.60
N ARG A 30 16.27 -5.97 8.41
CA ARG A 30 16.89 -6.13 7.11
C ARG A 30 16.35 -7.39 6.47
N LEU A 31 15.70 -7.26 5.32
CA LEU A 31 15.09 -8.36 4.59
C LEU A 31 15.71 -8.53 3.22
N ALA A 32 15.78 -9.77 2.76
CA ALA A 32 16.04 -10.03 1.34
C ALA A 32 14.99 -9.30 0.49
N ALA A 33 15.42 -8.61 -0.57
CA ALA A 33 14.53 -7.86 -1.46
C ALA A 33 13.36 -8.73 -1.97
N SER A 34 13.61 -10.01 -2.25
CA SER A 34 12.60 -10.99 -2.68
C SER A 34 11.51 -11.32 -1.63
N ARG A 35 11.65 -10.85 -0.38
CA ARG A 35 10.69 -11.05 0.72
C ARG A 35 10.17 -9.73 1.28
N ALA A 36 10.52 -8.61 0.65
CA ALA A 36 10.20 -7.29 1.14
C ALA A 36 8.91 -6.68 0.55
N ASP A 37 8.17 -7.44 -0.26
CA ASP A 37 6.89 -7.01 -0.82
C ASP A 37 5.89 -6.65 0.29
N GLY A 38 5.17 -5.55 0.07
CA GLY A 38 4.21 -5.03 1.05
C GLY A 38 4.83 -4.43 2.32
N ARG A 39 6.16 -4.29 2.40
CA ARG A 39 6.86 -3.63 3.51
C ARG A 39 7.07 -2.14 3.21
N ILE A 40 7.33 -1.36 4.25
CA ILE A 40 7.66 0.05 4.13
C ILE A 40 9.19 0.20 4.21
N LEU A 41 9.76 0.82 3.19
CA LEU A 41 11.19 1.10 3.12
C LEU A 41 11.57 2.17 4.15
N LEU A 42 12.62 1.93 4.95
CA LEU A 42 13.07 2.90 5.96
C LEU A 42 14.28 3.72 5.51
N GLU A 43 15.11 3.18 4.65
CA GLU A 43 16.27 3.87 4.10
C GLU A 43 16.05 4.09 2.59
N PRO A 44 16.36 5.27 2.07
CA PRO A 44 16.24 5.50 0.64
C PRO A 44 17.21 4.59 -0.12
N LEU A 45 16.84 4.23 -1.36
CA LEU A 45 17.70 3.46 -2.24
C LEU A 45 18.26 4.34 -3.33
N ASP A 46 19.58 4.51 -3.30
CA ASP A 46 20.34 5.11 -4.39
C ASP A 46 20.90 3.98 -5.28
N ALA A 47 20.84 4.16 -6.59
CA ALA A 47 21.25 3.15 -7.56
C ALA A 47 22.77 2.88 -7.44
N PRO A 48 23.20 1.64 -7.13
CA PRO A 48 24.63 1.31 -7.02
C PRO A 48 25.31 1.20 -8.40
N ILE A 49 24.54 1.00 -9.45
CA ILE A 49 25.02 0.84 -10.84
C ILE A 49 24.10 1.57 -11.81
N ASP A 50 24.58 1.80 -13.02
CA ASP A 50 23.73 2.24 -14.13
C ASP A 50 22.75 1.13 -14.56
N LEU A 51 21.58 1.52 -15.06
CA LEU A 51 20.60 0.62 -15.66
C LEU A 51 20.20 1.13 -17.06
N PRO A 52 20.50 0.41 -18.15
CA PRO A 52 21.32 -0.79 -18.19
C PRO A 52 22.80 -0.50 -17.85
N PRO A 53 23.57 -1.50 -17.37
CA PRO A 53 24.96 -1.29 -16.92
C PRO A 53 25.97 -1.10 -18.07
N PHE A 54 25.57 -1.34 -19.30
CA PHE A 54 26.34 -1.16 -20.54
C PHE A 54 25.43 -0.82 -21.70
N ALA A 55 25.98 -0.24 -22.77
CA ALA A 55 25.24 -0.03 -24.01
C ALA A 55 24.90 -1.38 -24.65
N ASN A 56 23.63 -1.58 -25.02
CA ASN A 56 23.16 -2.86 -25.54
C ASN A 56 22.18 -2.70 -26.71
N SER A 57 22.01 -3.76 -27.47
CA SER A 57 21.04 -3.77 -28.57
C SER A 57 19.60 -3.81 -28.08
N ALA A 58 18.77 -2.94 -28.62
CA ALA A 58 17.32 -2.96 -28.39
C ALA A 58 16.58 -4.03 -29.22
N MET A 59 17.23 -4.55 -30.30
CA MET A 59 16.62 -5.45 -31.29
C MET A 59 17.60 -6.54 -31.68
N ASP A 60 17.10 -7.60 -32.28
CA ASP A 60 17.91 -8.58 -33.01
C ASP A 60 18.32 -7.96 -34.33
N GLY A 61 19.63 -8.01 -34.65
CA GLY A 61 20.09 -7.38 -35.87
C GLY A 61 21.62 -7.33 -35.99
N PHE A 62 22.12 -6.25 -36.54
CA PHE A 62 23.53 -6.07 -36.82
C PHE A 62 24.01 -4.74 -36.23
N ALA A 63 24.97 -4.81 -35.32
CA ALA A 63 25.66 -3.66 -34.76
C ALA A 63 26.76 -3.20 -35.70
N LEU A 64 26.87 -1.90 -35.91
CA LEU A 64 27.79 -1.29 -36.86
C LEU A 64 28.21 0.12 -36.38
N ARG A 65 29.21 0.66 -37.04
CA ARG A 65 29.60 2.08 -36.95
C ARG A 65 28.81 2.86 -38.00
N HIS A 66 27.97 3.79 -37.58
CA HIS A 66 27.20 4.62 -38.51
C HIS A 66 28.09 5.35 -39.55
N ALA A 67 29.29 5.73 -39.13
CA ALA A 67 30.27 6.41 -39.99
C ALA A 67 30.74 5.55 -41.19
N ASP A 68 30.49 4.23 -41.17
CA ASP A 68 30.84 3.34 -42.28
C ASP A 68 29.74 3.26 -43.34
N LEU A 69 28.58 3.88 -43.11
CA LEU A 69 27.46 3.89 -44.03
C LEU A 69 27.61 4.96 -45.10
N THR A 70 27.22 4.64 -46.32
CA THR A 70 27.18 5.58 -47.43
C THR A 70 25.87 6.38 -47.40
N PRO A 71 25.90 7.71 -47.24
CA PRO A 71 24.68 8.52 -47.22
C PRO A 71 23.84 8.32 -48.49
N GLY A 72 22.54 8.04 -48.33
CA GLY A 72 21.58 7.88 -49.44
C GLY A 72 21.76 6.63 -50.28
N ALA A 73 22.62 5.69 -49.88
CA ALA A 73 22.83 4.42 -50.61
C ALA A 73 22.97 3.23 -49.65
N ALA A 74 22.62 2.05 -50.18
CA ALA A 74 22.88 0.82 -49.43
C ALA A 74 24.38 0.59 -49.28
N THR A 75 24.80 0.02 -48.17
CA THR A 75 26.22 -0.21 -47.83
C THR A 75 26.43 -1.69 -47.47
N ASP A 76 27.42 -2.30 -48.10
CA ASP A 76 27.83 -3.66 -47.80
C ASP A 76 28.90 -3.67 -46.72
N LEU A 77 28.61 -4.36 -45.60
CA LEU A 77 29.52 -4.53 -44.49
C LEU A 77 29.87 -6.01 -44.30
N ARG A 78 31.14 -6.28 -43.96
CA ARG A 78 31.58 -7.65 -43.67
C ARG A 78 31.14 -8.09 -42.32
N LEU A 79 30.50 -9.26 -42.21
CA LEU A 79 30.15 -9.87 -40.93
C LEU A 79 31.42 -10.35 -40.22
N ALA A 80 31.75 -9.72 -39.08
CA ALA A 80 32.98 -10.02 -38.31
C ALA A 80 32.75 -11.14 -37.27
N GLY A 81 31.50 -11.40 -36.90
CA GLY A 81 31.15 -12.40 -35.91
C GLY A 81 29.78 -12.12 -35.29
N GLU A 82 29.61 -12.59 -34.09
CA GLU A 82 28.33 -12.51 -33.37
C GLU A 82 28.53 -12.23 -31.87
N GLN A 83 27.67 -11.41 -31.30
CA GLN A 83 27.55 -11.16 -29.86
C GLN A 83 26.09 -11.33 -29.45
N PHE A 84 25.84 -12.35 -28.64
CA PHE A 84 24.52 -12.61 -28.09
C PHE A 84 24.41 -12.01 -26.67
N ALA A 85 23.17 -11.90 -26.19
CA ALA A 85 22.94 -11.54 -24.80
C ALA A 85 23.65 -12.53 -23.87
N GLY A 86 24.36 -12.06 -22.88
CA GLY A 86 25.21 -12.85 -21.97
C GLY A 86 26.58 -12.25 -21.83
N ALA A 87 27.59 -13.11 -21.69
CA ALA A 87 28.98 -12.65 -21.53
C ALA A 87 29.46 -11.87 -22.73
N ASP A 88 30.07 -10.67 -22.47
CA ASP A 88 30.71 -9.89 -23.51
C ASP A 88 31.94 -10.64 -24.04
N ARG A 89 31.96 -10.88 -25.37
CA ARG A 89 33.06 -11.53 -26.05
C ARG A 89 34.20 -10.58 -26.39
N HIS A 90 34.05 -9.29 -26.05
CA HIS A 90 35.07 -8.22 -26.33
C HIS A 90 35.50 -8.18 -27.78
N GLN A 91 34.59 -8.45 -28.72
CA GLN A 91 34.91 -8.35 -30.15
C GLN A 91 35.06 -6.89 -30.58
N ALA A 92 36.24 -6.50 -31.03
CA ALA A 92 36.42 -5.20 -31.63
C ALA A 92 35.78 -5.15 -33.03
N LEU A 93 35.21 -4.01 -33.36
CA LEU A 93 34.58 -3.76 -34.67
C LEU A 93 35.47 -2.84 -35.51
N ALA A 94 36.13 -3.40 -36.55
CA ALA A 94 36.93 -2.63 -37.46
C ALA A 94 36.05 -1.86 -38.49
N PRO A 95 36.57 -0.80 -39.14
CA PRO A 95 35.88 -0.09 -40.21
C PRO A 95 35.40 -1.05 -41.31
N GLY A 96 34.19 -0.85 -41.85
CA GLY A 96 33.59 -1.69 -42.88
C GLY A 96 33.07 -3.06 -42.38
N GLN A 97 32.95 -3.23 -41.08
CA GLN A 97 32.43 -4.46 -40.47
C GLN A 97 31.12 -4.23 -39.72
N CYS A 98 30.35 -5.30 -39.58
CA CYS A 98 29.21 -5.37 -38.66
C CYS A 98 29.29 -6.64 -37.79
N LEU A 99 28.56 -6.66 -36.67
CA LEU A 99 28.48 -7.75 -35.76
C LEU A 99 27.02 -8.18 -35.60
N ARG A 100 26.71 -9.46 -35.74
CA ARG A 100 25.37 -9.95 -35.47
C ARG A 100 25.10 -9.88 -33.99
N VAL A 101 23.96 -9.28 -33.59
CA VAL A 101 23.58 -9.07 -32.18
C VAL A 101 22.15 -9.53 -31.95
N THR A 102 21.88 -9.97 -30.70
CA THR A 102 20.52 -10.19 -30.23
C THR A 102 20.12 -9.09 -29.26
N THR A 103 18.82 -8.94 -29.03
CA THR A 103 18.29 -8.00 -28.03
C THR A 103 18.94 -8.21 -26.67
N GLY A 104 19.44 -7.13 -26.06
CA GLY A 104 20.16 -7.14 -24.79
C GLY A 104 21.64 -7.50 -24.88
N ALA A 105 22.17 -7.82 -26.08
CA ALA A 105 23.60 -8.07 -26.24
C ALA A 105 24.43 -6.81 -26.00
N PRO A 106 25.57 -6.90 -25.27
CA PRO A 106 26.49 -5.78 -25.14
C PRO A 106 27.01 -5.38 -26.53
N LEU A 107 27.13 -4.07 -26.76
CA LEU A 107 27.67 -3.55 -28.02
C LEU A 107 29.15 -3.26 -27.86
N PRO A 108 29.97 -3.55 -28.91
CA PRO A 108 31.36 -3.09 -28.98
C PRO A 108 31.43 -1.56 -28.81
N ALA A 109 32.50 -1.06 -28.22
CA ALA A 109 32.68 0.38 -27.99
C ALA A 109 32.64 1.23 -29.28
N GLU A 110 33.01 0.61 -30.42
CA GLU A 110 33.02 1.24 -31.72
C GLU A 110 31.64 1.28 -32.40
N ALA A 111 30.68 0.41 -31.97
CA ALA A 111 29.36 0.38 -32.54
C ALA A 111 28.45 1.41 -31.90
N ASP A 112 27.80 2.20 -32.70
CA ASP A 112 26.87 3.26 -32.29
C ASP A 112 25.45 3.07 -32.87
N THR A 113 25.25 2.07 -33.73
CA THR A 113 23.98 1.86 -34.46
C THR A 113 23.70 0.36 -34.63
N VAL A 114 22.43 -0.01 -34.50
CA VAL A 114 21.94 -1.38 -34.80
C VAL A 114 20.89 -1.30 -35.88
N VAL A 115 20.98 -2.18 -36.87
CA VAL A 115 19.98 -2.37 -37.93
C VAL A 115 19.29 -3.71 -37.70
N ILE A 116 17.96 -3.70 -37.67
CA ILE A 116 17.18 -4.92 -37.41
C ILE A 116 17.36 -5.94 -38.54
N LYS A 117 17.38 -7.21 -38.18
CA LYS A 117 17.69 -8.29 -39.13
C LYS A 117 16.70 -8.38 -40.31
N GLU A 118 15.46 -7.95 -40.11
CA GLU A 118 14.42 -7.94 -41.12
C GLU A 118 14.64 -6.92 -42.24
N ASN A 119 15.50 -5.91 -42.00
CA ASN A 119 15.77 -4.82 -42.92
C ASN A 119 17.08 -4.98 -43.69
N VAL A 120 17.78 -6.10 -43.56
CA VAL A 120 19.05 -6.35 -44.21
C VAL A 120 19.01 -7.57 -45.07
N HIS A 121 19.95 -7.66 -46.04
CA HIS A 121 20.20 -8.87 -46.81
C HIS A 121 21.58 -9.41 -46.48
N GLU A 122 21.65 -10.66 -46.00
CA GLU A 122 22.90 -11.34 -45.66
C GLU A 122 23.21 -12.39 -46.74
N HIS A 123 24.42 -12.34 -47.27
CA HIS A 123 24.91 -13.24 -48.33
C HIS A 123 26.43 -13.41 -48.21
N ASP A 124 26.91 -14.65 -48.16
CA ASP A 124 28.35 -14.97 -48.16
C ASP A 124 29.23 -14.18 -47.15
N GLY A 125 28.72 -13.94 -45.95
CA GLY A 125 29.43 -13.21 -44.88
C GLY A 125 29.46 -11.69 -45.11
N VAL A 126 28.65 -11.16 -46.04
CA VAL A 126 28.41 -9.73 -46.23
C VAL A 126 26.98 -9.40 -45.87
N VAL A 127 26.78 -8.29 -45.23
CA VAL A 127 25.46 -7.80 -44.81
C VAL A 127 25.23 -6.46 -45.50
N GLN A 128 24.18 -6.43 -46.35
CA GLN A 128 23.77 -5.22 -47.03
C GLN A 128 22.85 -4.42 -46.13
N ILE A 129 23.32 -3.26 -45.68
CA ILE A 129 22.60 -2.33 -44.85
C ILE A 129 21.82 -1.35 -45.76
N PRO A 130 20.53 -1.08 -45.48
CA PRO A 130 19.74 -0.15 -46.28
C PRO A 130 20.24 1.28 -46.17
N ALA A 131 19.86 2.12 -47.15
CA ALA A 131 20.09 3.56 -47.03
C ALA A 131 19.32 4.19 -45.88
N ASP A 132 19.74 5.36 -45.43
CA ASP A 132 19.02 6.25 -44.52
C ASP A 132 18.76 5.66 -43.08
N VAL A 133 19.70 4.85 -42.58
CA VAL A 133 19.70 4.40 -41.19
C VAL A 133 20.05 5.59 -40.28
N ALA A 134 19.23 5.83 -39.26
CA ALA A 134 19.48 6.88 -38.29
C ALA A 134 20.66 6.55 -37.36
N VAL A 135 21.46 7.53 -37.01
CA VAL A 135 22.49 7.40 -35.99
C VAL A 135 21.87 7.01 -34.64
N GLY A 136 22.45 6.04 -33.97
CA GLY A 136 21.95 5.57 -32.66
C GLY A 136 20.72 4.70 -32.74
N ALA A 137 20.25 4.33 -33.94
CA ALA A 137 19.08 3.47 -34.10
C ALA A 137 19.25 2.17 -33.32
N HIS A 138 18.23 1.81 -32.53
CA HIS A 138 18.11 0.57 -31.76
C HIS A 138 19.27 0.28 -30.79
N VAL A 139 19.94 1.32 -30.31
CA VAL A 139 20.94 1.26 -29.23
C VAL A 139 20.31 1.77 -27.95
N ARG A 140 20.37 0.98 -26.88
CA ARG A 140 20.09 1.44 -25.52
C ARG A 140 21.38 1.88 -24.89
N ALA A 141 21.44 3.14 -24.48
CA ALA A 141 22.62 3.68 -23.86
C ALA A 141 22.79 3.17 -22.42
N ARG A 142 24.06 3.08 -21.97
CA ARG A 142 24.34 2.83 -20.56
C ARG A 142 23.67 3.90 -19.68
N GLY A 143 22.91 3.48 -18.65
CA GLY A 143 22.26 4.38 -17.70
C GLY A 143 21.10 5.19 -18.28
N GLU A 144 20.50 4.77 -19.41
CA GLU A 144 19.37 5.52 -20.00
C GLU A 144 18.11 5.47 -19.14
N ASP A 145 17.93 4.44 -18.31
CA ASP A 145 16.80 4.28 -17.39
C ASP A 145 17.13 4.84 -16.00
N VAL A 146 18.28 4.42 -15.44
CA VAL A 146 18.74 4.87 -14.12
C VAL A 146 20.26 5.05 -14.16
N ARG A 147 20.76 6.15 -13.61
CA ARG A 147 22.19 6.38 -13.46
C ARG A 147 22.69 6.00 -12.07
N ALA A 148 23.90 5.48 -11.99
CA ALA A 148 24.56 5.21 -10.71
C ALA A 148 24.57 6.46 -9.82
N GLY A 149 24.19 6.31 -8.54
CA GLY A 149 24.03 7.39 -7.57
C GLY A 149 22.69 8.11 -7.62
N GLU A 150 21.81 7.82 -8.59
CA GLU A 150 20.47 8.38 -8.64
C GLU A 150 19.58 7.75 -7.54
N ARG A 151 18.79 8.58 -6.86
CA ARG A 151 17.82 8.11 -5.89
C ARG A 151 16.61 7.55 -6.60
N VAL A 152 16.37 6.23 -6.42
CA VAL A 152 15.29 5.51 -7.10
C VAL A 152 14.10 5.17 -6.20
N LEU A 153 14.32 5.04 -4.89
CA LEU A 153 13.25 4.84 -3.91
C LEU A 153 13.49 5.73 -2.68
N GLU A 154 12.43 6.36 -2.19
CA GLU A 154 12.46 7.17 -0.98
C GLU A 154 12.07 6.37 0.27
N ALA A 155 12.56 6.80 1.43
CA ALA A 155 12.11 6.27 2.71
C ALA A 155 10.59 6.52 2.90
N GLY A 156 9.91 5.56 3.49
CA GLY A 156 8.46 5.58 3.69
C GLY A 156 7.64 5.06 2.53
N MET A 157 8.27 4.68 1.42
CA MET A 157 7.58 4.06 0.28
C MET A 157 7.17 2.63 0.59
N LEU A 158 5.97 2.24 0.10
CA LEU A 158 5.51 0.86 0.09
C LEU A 158 6.25 0.07 -1.00
N LEU A 159 6.91 -1.02 -0.65
CA LEU A 159 7.60 -1.88 -1.60
C LEU A 159 6.58 -2.71 -2.41
N THR A 160 6.30 -2.25 -3.62
CA THR A 160 5.46 -2.94 -4.61
C THR A 160 6.29 -3.96 -5.41
N PRO A 161 5.65 -4.92 -6.12
CA PRO A 161 6.39 -5.85 -6.98
C PRO A 161 7.33 -5.17 -7.99
N SER A 162 6.92 -4.04 -8.59
CA SER A 162 7.78 -3.28 -9.51
C SER A 162 8.97 -2.64 -8.81
N ARG A 163 8.82 -2.14 -7.58
CA ARG A 163 9.93 -1.59 -6.78
C ARG A 163 10.92 -2.68 -6.34
N ILE A 164 10.42 -3.88 -6.04
CA ILE A 164 11.27 -5.06 -5.79
C ILE A 164 12.05 -5.42 -7.06
N GLY A 165 11.37 -5.43 -8.22
CA GLY A 165 12.01 -5.69 -9.51
C GLY A 165 13.12 -4.68 -9.83
N LEU A 166 12.90 -3.38 -9.55
CA LEU A 166 13.90 -2.34 -9.73
C LEU A 166 15.11 -2.56 -8.80
N ALA A 167 14.88 -2.82 -7.51
CA ALA A 167 15.96 -3.11 -6.57
C ALA A 167 16.80 -4.33 -7.03
N ALA A 168 16.13 -5.38 -7.49
CA ALA A 168 16.80 -6.57 -8.01
C ALA A 168 17.60 -6.29 -9.31
N ALA A 169 17.06 -5.49 -10.24
CA ALA A 169 17.75 -5.07 -11.47
C ALA A 169 19.00 -4.24 -11.18
N LEU A 170 19.00 -3.51 -10.08
CA LEU A 170 20.14 -2.74 -9.58
C LEU A 170 21.13 -3.58 -8.74
N GLY A 171 20.89 -4.89 -8.57
CA GLY A 171 21.75 -5.80 -7.81
C GLY A 171 21.61 -5.68 -6.30
N VAL A 172 20.54 -5.03 -5.80
CA VAL A 172 20.29 -4.88 -4.36
C VAL A 172 19.60 -6.12 -3.85
N ASP A 173 20.26 -6.87 -2.97
CA ASP A 173 19.78 -8.13 -2.41
C ASP A 173 19.02 -7.94 -1.09
N GLN A 174 19.27 -6.87 -0.35
CA GLN A 174 18.67 -6.58 0.94
C GLN A 174 18.18 -5.14 1.06
N LEU A 175 17.05 -4.97 1.74
CA LEU A 175 16.42 -3.67 1.99
C LEU A 175 16.17 -3.51 3.50
N MET A 176 16.38 -2.29 4.00
CA MET A 176 16.02 -1.91 5.37
C MET A 176 14.56 -1.48 5.38
N VAL A 177 13.71 -2.22 6.10
CA VAL A 177 12.27 -2.00 6.15
C VAL A 177 11.76 -1.83 7.57
N ALA A 178 10.62 -1.18 7.73
CA ALA A 178 9.95 -1.11 9.02
C ALA A 178 9.50 -2.50 9.46
N ALA A 179 9.79 -2.88 10.70
CA ALA A 179 9.19 -4.06 11.30
C ALA A 179 7.67 -3.89 11.37
N ARG A 180 6.94 -4.97 11.14
CA ARG A 180 5.48 -4.95 11.28
C ARG A 180 5.10 -4.79 12.74
N PRO A 181 4.21 -3.84 13.10
CA PRO A 181 3.79 -3.68 14.48
C PRO A 181 3.04 -4.92 14.97
N THR A 182 3.28 -5.32 16.20
CA THR A 182 2.55 -6.38 16.88
C THR A 182 1.20 -5.85 17.35
N VAL A 183 0.12 -6.59 17.11
CA VAL A 183 -1.25 -6.15 17.38
C VAL A 183 -1.99 -7.20 18.20
N ALA A 184 -2.45 -6.81 19.39
CA ALA A 184 -3.41 -7.58 20.18
C ALA A 184 -4.85 -7.13 19.89
N VAL A 185 -5.76 -8.09 19.70
CA VAL A 185 -7.17 -7.82 19.39
C VAL A 185 -8.07 -8.44 20.45
N PHE A 186 -8.87 -7.62 21.09
CA PHE A 186 -9.89 -8.00 22.09
C PHE A 186 -11.29 -7.70 21.58
N ALA A 187 -12.25 -8.50 22.04
CA ALA A 187 -13.67 -8.15 22.04
C ALA A 187 -14.13 -8.00 23.49
N THR A 188 -15.19 -7.23 23.73
CA THR A 188 -15.76 -7.01 25.07
C THR A 188 -17.25 -7.35 25.08
N GLY A 189 -17.71 -7.98 26.13
CA GLY A 189 -19.12 -8.29 26.37
C GLY A 189 -19.35 -9.74 26.74
N ASP A 190 -20.08 -9.95 27.85
CA ASP A 190 -20.46 -11.30 28.33
C ASP A 190 -21.45 -11.98 27.40
N GLU A 191 -22.10 -11.25 26.49
CA GLU A 191 -23.02 -11.77 25.47
C GLU A 191 -22.29 -12.48 24.32
N LEU A 192 -20.94 -12.31 24.19
CA LEU A 192 -20.19 -12.82 23.05
C LEU A 192 -19.81 -14.28 23.20
N VAL A 193 -20.14 -15.06 22.18
CA VAL A 193 -19.82 -16.49 22.07
C VAL A 193 -18.93 -16.72 20.85
N GLU A 194 -18.00 -17.66 20.94
CA GLU A 194 -17.15 -18.05 19.82
C GLU A 194 -17.97 -18.73 18.72
N PRO A 195 -17.76 -18.39 17.44
CA PRO A 195 -18.39 -19.07 16.33
C PRO A 195 -18.20 -20.59 16.40
N GLY A 196 -19.26 -21.35 16.16
CA GLY A 196 -19.27 -22.82 16.25
C GLY A 196 -19.78 -23.36 17.58
N LEU A 197 -19.90 -22.55 18.63
CA LEU A 197 -20.54 -22.94 19.88
C LEU A 197 -22.05 -22.59 19.86
N PRO A 198 -22.92 -23.34 20.59
CA PRO A 198 -24.34 -23.05 20.63
C PRO A 198 -24.63 -21.75 21.37
N LEU A 199 -25.55 -20.94 20.85
CA LEU A 199 -26.02 -19.72 21.51
C LEU A 199 -27.09 -20.02 22.56
N GLN A 200 -26.99 -19.34 23.68
CA GLN A 200 -28.07 -19.23 24.66
C GLN A 200 -28.91 -17.96 24.42
N PRO A 201 -30.10 -17.85 24.94
CA PRO A 201 -30.90 -16.62 24.85
C PRO A 201 -30.13 -15.40 25.35
N GLY A 202 -30.05 -14.33 24.53
CA GLY A 202 -29.30 -13.11 24.83
C GLY A 202 -27.86 -13.11 24.35
N GLN A 203 -27.33 -14.21 23.85
CA GLN A 203 -25.98 -14.31 23.33
C GLN A 203 -25.94 -14.09 21.81
N ILE A 204 -24.76 -13.58 21.33
CA ILE A 204 -24.45 -13.35 19.92
C ILE A 204 -23.04 -13.86 19.61
N TYR A 205 -22.77 -14.15 18.35
CA TYR A 205 -21.41 -14.53 17.94
C TYR A 205 -20.47 -13.35 17.87
N ASN A 206 -19.21 -13.58 18.27
CA ASN A 206 -18.11 -12.60 18.17
C ASN A 206 -17.63 -12.42 16.72
N SER A 207 -18.39 -11.67 15.93
CA SER A 207 -18.04 -11.39 14.53
C SER A 207 -17.01 -10.26 14.36
N ASN A 208 -16.95 -9.34 15.33
CA ASN A 208 -16.08 -8.15 15.23
C ASN A 208 -14.60 -8.52 15.28
N ARG A 209 -14.21 -9.42 16.19
CA ARG A 209 -12.82 -9.87 16.30
C ARG A 209 -12.36 -10.53 15.01
N ASP A 210 -13.15 -11.47 14.48
CA ASP A 210 -12.76 -12.20 13.27
C ASP A 210 -12.66 -11.29 12.05
N MET A 211 -13.58 -10.33 11.89
CA MET A 211 -13.54 -9.32 10.85
C MET A 211 -12.28 -8.45 10.99
N LEU A 212 -11.96 -7.97 12.19
CA LEU A 212 -10.79 -7.13 12.44
C LEU A 212 -9.47 -7.90 12.22
N MET A 213 -9.42 -9.16 12.68
CA MET A 213 -8.29 -10.06 12.42
C MET A 213 -8.06 -10.27 10.91
N ALA A 214 -9.13 -10.40 10.13
CA ALA A 214 -9.05 -10.51 8.67
C ALA A 214 -8.53 -9.22 8.03
N GLN A 215 -9.02 -8.06 8.46
CA GLN A 215 -8.53 -6.75 7.98
C GLN A 215 -7.03 -6.55 8.27
N LEU A 216 -6.57 -6.92 9.46
CA LEU A 216 -5.16 -6.83 9.83
C LEU A 216 -4.28 -7.75 8.96
N ARG A 217 -4.75 -8.98 8.68
CA ARG A 217 -4.05 -9.91 7.78
C ARG A 217 -3.97 -9.39 6.34
N LEU A 218 -5.00 -8.71 5.84
CA LEU A 218 -4.95 -8.05 4.52
C LEU A 218 -3.88 -6.96 4.44
N LEU A 219 -3.53 -6.34 5.58
CA LEU A 219 -2.41 -5.40 5.68
C LEU A 219 -1.05 -6.11 5.88
N GLY A 220 -1.02 -7.44 5.79
CA GLY A 220 0.17 -8.26 5.96
C GLY A 220 0.63 -8.43 7.41
N LEU A 221 -0.20 -8.05 8.40
CA LEU A 221 0.12 -8.21 9.82
C LEU A 221 -0.21 -9.63 10.31
N ALA A 222 0.40 -10.03 11.42
CA ALA A 222 0.11 -11.26 12.16
C ALA A 222 -0.54 -10.90 13.52
N PRO A 223 -1.82 -10.51 13.56
CA PRO A 223 -2.47 -10.10 14.79
C PRO A 223 -2.69 -11.29 15.73
N THR A 224 -2.71 -11.02 17.03
CA THR A 224 -2.99 -12.01 18.08
C THR A 224 -4.41 -11.78 18.62
N ALA A 225 -5.29 -12.77 18.48
CA ALA A 225 -6.59 -12.77 19.12
C ALA A 225 -6.43 -13.11 20.62
N TRP A 226 -6.98 -12.24 21.46
CA TRP A 226 -7.05 -12.46 22.89
C TRP A 226 -8.44 -12.96 23.30
N PRO A 227 -8.56 -13.60 24.47
CA PRO A 227 -9.88 -13.95 25.01
C PRO A 227 -10.79 -12.73 25.14
N THR A 228 -12.10 -12.94 25.06
CA THR A 228 -13.09 -11.87 25.28
C THR A 228 -12.92 -11.28 26.68
N LEU A 229 -12.91 -9.95 26.77
CA LEU A 229 -12.86 -9.22 28.02
C LEU A 229 -14.22 -9.37 28.75
N PRO A 230 -14.24 -9.91 29.97
CA PRO A 230 -15.50 -10.06 30.72
C PRO A 230 -15.93 -8.70 31.28
N ASP A 231 -17.18 -8.59 31.75
CA ASP A 231 -17.70 -7.39 32.41
C ASP A 231 -17.17 -7.23 33.87
N ASP A 232 -15.87 -7.47 34.06
CA ASP A 232 -15.15 -7.38 35.36
C ASP A 232 -13.96 -6.43 35.21
N PRO A 233 -13.97 -5.23 35.81
CA PRO A 233 -12.91 -4.22 35.65
C PRO A 233 -11.52 -4.70 36.08
N GLN A 234 -11.39 -5.52 37.12
CA GLN A 234 -10.09 -5.99 37.60
C GLN A 234 -9.46 -6.98 36.60
N ARG A 235 -10.28 -7.90 36.06
CA ARG A 235 -9.84 -8.84 35.03
C ARG A 235 -9.52 -8.13 33.73
N ILE A 236 -10.34 -7.16 33.31
CA ILE A 236 -10.05 -6.32 32.13
C ILE A 236 -8.71 -5.62 32.29
N GLN A 237 -8.47 -4.97 33.46
CA GLN A 237 -7.22 -4.27 33.75
C GLN A 237 -6.01 -5.20 33.62
N ALA A 238 -6.05 -6.38 34.25
CA ALA A 238 -4.93 -7.34 34.18
C ALA A 238 -4.65 -7.78 32.75
N MET A 239 -5.68 -8.18 32.00
CA MET A 239 -5.52 -8.64 30.61
C MET A 239 -4.99 -7.53 29.68
N LEU A 240 -5.47 -6.29 29.86
CA LEU A 240 -5.01 -5.15 29.07
C LEU A 240 -3.57 -4.72 29.45
N ALA A 241 -3.18 -4.79 30.71
CA ALA A 241 -1.83 -4.52 31.15
C ALA A 241 -0.84 -5.53 30.55
N ASP A 242 -1.18 -6.82 30.57
CA ASP A 242 -0.35 -7.86 29.96
C ASP A 242 -0.17 -7.61 28.45
N ALA A 243 -1.26 -7.32 27.75
CA ALA A 243 -1.18 -7.01 26.31
C ALA A 243 -0.42 -5.71 26.04
N ALA A 244 -0.63 -4.65 26.82
CA ALA A 244 0.05 -3.37 26.63
C ALA A 244 1.57 -3.44 26.86
N SER A 245 2.02 -4.36 27.72
CA SER A 245 3.44 -4.61 27.94
C SER A 245 4.11 -5.41 26.80
N ALA A 246 3.34 -6.20 26.03
CA ALA A 246 3.86 -7.13 25.06
C ALA A 246 3.69 -6.68 23.59
N PHE A 247 2.68 -5.84 23.29
CA PHE A 247 2.31 -5.45 21.93
C PHE A 247 2.52 -3.97 21.67
N ASP A 248 2.71 -3.60 20.39
CA ASP A 248 2.83 -2.20 19.98
C ASP A 248 1.45 -1.52 19.89
N VAL A 249 0.41 -2.30 19.58
CA VAL A 249 -0.97 -1.81 19.45
C VAL A 249 -1.94 -2.78 20.14
N VAL A 250 -2.83 -2.22 20.95
CA VAL A 250 -3.97 -2.94 21.52
C VAL A 250 -5.25 -2.41 20.88
N LEU A 251 -6.00 -3.27 20.21
CA LEU A 251 -7.30 -2.98 19.62
C LEU A 251 -8.40 -3.65 20.44
N THR A 252 -9.45 -2.92 20.77
CA THR A 252 -10.65 -3.50 21.40
C THR A 252 -11.88 -3.24 20.54
N CYS A 253 -12.84 -4.19 20.54
CA CYS A 253 -14.14 -4.03 19.90
C CYS A 253 -15.21 -3.99 20.98
N GLY A 254 -15.82 -2.83 21.24
CA GLY A 254 -16.78 -2.61 22.33
C GLY A 254 -16.16 -1.94 23.57
N GLY A 255 -16.98 -1.71 24.61
CA GLY A 255 -16.55 -1.17 25.90
C GLY A 255 -16.13 0.30 25.93
N VAL A 256 -16.39 1.08 24.87
CA VAL A 256 -15.90 2.47 24.71
C VAL A 256 -16.98 3.53 24.63
N SER A 257 -18.25 3.17 24.81
CA SER A 257 -19.36 4.12 24.83
C SER A 257 -19.48 4.80 26.22
N ALA A 258 -20.62 5.29 26.56
CA ALA A 258 -20.90 5.95 27.85
C ALA A 258 -21.84 5.11 28.74
N GLY A 259 -21.95 3.81 28.48
CA GLY A 259 -22.74 2.88 29.28
C GLY A 259 -22.07 2.55 30.63
N GLU A 260 -22.84 2.11 31.60
CA GLU A 260 -22.33 1.77 32.94
C GLU A 260 -21.28 0.65 32.92
N LYS A 261 -21.33 -0.23 31.92
CA LYS A 261 -20.39 -1.34 31.72
C LYS A 261 -19.24 -1.03 30.76
N ASP A 262 -19.15 0.20 30.24
CA ASP A 262 -18.05 0.63 29.37
C ASP A 262 -16.84 1.04 30.21
N TYR A 263 -16.09 0.08 30.71
CA TYR A 263 -14.99 0.30 31.66
C TYR A 263 -13.72 0.85 31.01
N LEU A 264 -13.53 0.68 29.69
CA LEU A 264 -12.27 0.99 29.01
C LEU A 264 -11.84 2.46 29.12
N PRO A 265 -12.73 3.47 28.96
CA PRO A 265 -12.32 4.87 29.13
C PRO A 265 -11.79 5.17 30.54
N ARG A 266 -12.41 4.60 31.58
CA ARG A 266 -11.99 4.77 32.95
C ARG A 266 -10.64 4.09 33.19
N LEU A 267 -10.48 2.83 32.81
CA LEU A 267 -9.25 2.07 33.00
C LEU A 267 -8.08 2.70 32.24
N LEU A 268 -8.31 3.20 31.03
CA LEU A 268 -7.27 3.90 30.28
C LEU A 268 -6.89 5.25 30.91
N ALA A 269 -7.84 5.93 31.55
CA ALA A 269 -7.53 7.17 32.30
C ALA A 269 -6.78 6.91 33.60
N GLU A 270 -7.04 5.78 34.29
CA GLU A 270 -6.41 5.40 35.55
C GLU A 270 -5.00 4.80 35.36
N HIS A 271 -4.76 4.04 34.31
CA HIS A 271 -3.54 3.24 34.10
C HIS A 271 -2.71 3.65 32.88
N GLY A 272 -3.22 4.57 32.07
CA GLY A 272 -2.56 5.07 30.88
C GLY A 272 -2.84 6.55 30.65
N ARG A 273 -2.94 6.95 29.38
CA ARG A 273 -3.26 8.32 29.00
C ARG A 273 -4.25 8.33 27.83
N ILE A 274 -5.41 8.94 28.02
CA ILE A 274 -6.34 9.19 26.91
C ILE A 274 -5.83 10.37 26.08
N LEU A 275 -5.67 10.17 24.77
CA LEU A 275 -5.31 11.21 23.82
C LEU A 275 -6.54 11.87 23.20
N PHE A 276 -7.60 11.11 22.95
CA PHE A 276 -8.94 11.60 22.66
C PHE A 276 -10.00 10.53 22.93
N TRP A 277 -11.23 10.99 23.16
CA TRP A 277 -12.42 10.14 23.24
C TRP A 277 -13.58 10.77 22.47
N LYS A 278 -14.18 10.00 21.54
CA LYS A 278 -15.22 10.38 20.60
C LYS A 278 -14.71 11.27 19.44
N VAL A 279 -15.09 10.87 18.24
CA VAL A 279 -14.80 11.59 16.99
C VAL A 279 -16.12 11.94 16.31
N ARG A 280 -16.23 13.11 15.70
CA ARG A 280 -17.44 13.55 14.97
C ARG A 280 -17.58 12.83 13.63
N MET A 281 -17.78 11.50 13.70
CA MET A 281 -17.99 10.64 12.54
C MET A 281 -19.22 9.74 12.71
N ARG A 282 -19.75 9.21 11.62
CA ARG A 282 -20.82 8.22 11.55
C ARG A 282 -20.47 7.17 10.48
N PRO A 283 -20.58 5.85 10.83
CA PRO A 283 -20.71 5.31 12.17
C PRO A 283 -19.40 5.47 12.96
N GLY A 284 -19.42 5.20 14.25
CA GLY A 284 -18.19 5.07 15.03
C GLY A 284 -17.85 6.28 15.93
N MET A 285 -18.81 7.15 16.28
CA MET A 285 -18.55 8.27 17.20
C MET A 285 -17.84 7.84 18.50
N PRO A 286 -18.23 6.76 19.23
CA PRO A 286 -17.54 6.36 20.45
C PRO A 286 -16.22 5.62 20.12
N LEU A 287 -15.22 6.35 19.72
CA LEU A 287 -13.87 5.90 19.45
C LEU A 287 -12.94 6.42 20.55
N LEU A 288 -12.14 5.55 21.17
CA LEU A 288 -11.20 5.87 22.24
C LEU A 288 -9.77 5.64 21.71
N PHE A 289 -8.90 6.64 21.90
CA PHE A 289 -7.50 6.50 21.54
C PHE A 289 -6.61 7.01 22.69
N GLY A 290 -5.54 6.27 22.96
CA GLY A 290 -4.60 6.64 24.00
C GLY A 290 -3.37 5.75 24.05
N GLU A 291 -2.70 5.78 25.19
CA GLU A 291 -1.47 5.06 25.45
C GLU A 291 -1.59 4.30 26.78
N TRP A 292 -1.14 3.06 26.77
CA TRP A 292 -1.01 2.25 27.98
C TRP A 292 0.31 1.49 27.92
N ASP A 293 1.21 1.76 28.86
CA ASP A 293 2.57 1.26 28.84
C ASP A 293 3.25 1.53 27.49
N ARG A 294 3.79 0.52 26.82
CA ARG A 294 4.40 0.68 25.51
C ARG A 294 3.39 0.70 24.33
N ALA A 295 2.17 0.26 24.54
CA ALA A 295 1.19 0.12 23.48
C ALA A 295 0.44 1.43 23.17
N LEU A 296 0.10 1.62 21.89
CA LEU A 296 -0.98 2.51 21.50
C LEU A 296 -2.30 1.76 21.59
N PHE A 297 -3.24 2.33 22.33
CA PHE A 297 -4.55 1.75 22.59
C PHE A 297 -5.61 2.39 21.68
N LEU A 298 -6.32 1.58 20.89
CA LEU A 298 -7.44 2.03 20.07
C LEU A 298 -8.68 1.20 20.38
N GLY A 299 -9.61 1.80 21.10
CA GLY A 299 -10.91 1.23 21.41
C GLY A 299 -11.93 1.56 20.33
N LEU A 300 -12.38 0.54 19.60
CA LEU A 300 -13.37 0.62 18.54
C LEU A 300 -14.78 0.39 19.11
N PRO A 301 -15.83 0.92 18.45
CA PRO A 301 -17.21 0.69 18.88
C PRO A 301 -17.63 -0.79 18.86
N GLY A 302 -18.75 -1.14 19.53
CA GLY A 302 -19.27 -2.52 19.54
C GLY A 302 -20.02 -2.93 18.26
N ASN A 303 -20.64 -2.00 17.54
CA ASN A 303 -21.36 -2.32 16.31
C ASN A 303 -20.41 -2.70 15.15
N PRO A 304 -20.64 -3.80 14.42
CA PRO A 304 -19.69 -4.34 13.44
C PRO A 304 -19.35 -3.39 12.31
N VAL A 305 -20.32 -2.66 11.76
CA VAL A 305 -20.05 -1.67 10.71
C VAL A 305 -19.27 -0.47 11.25
N SER A 306 -19.45 -0.14 12.52
CA SER A 306 -18.63 0.90 13.16
C SER A 306 -17.20 0.44 13.35
N VAL A 307 -16.96 -0.83 13.72
CA VAL A 307 -15.62 -1.43 13.78
C VAL A 307 -14.92 -1.32 12.42
N LEU A 308 -15.58 -1.77 11.36
CA LEU A 308 -15.05 -1.70 10.00
C LEU A 308 -14.69 -0.25 9.60
N ALA A 309 -15.64 0.68 9.75
CA ALA A 309 -15.44 2.07 9.33
C ALA A 309 -14.35 2.77 10.15
N THR A 310 -14.34 2.59 11.48
CA THR A 310 -13.32 3.23 12.34
C THR A 310 -11.94 2.60 12.17
N PHE A 311 -11.86 1.31 11.92
CA PHE A 311 -10.59 0.67 11.60
C PHE A 311 -10.01 1.20 10.28
N LEU A 312 -10.79 1.26 9.22
CA LEU A 312 -10.34 1.78 7.92
C LEU A 312 -9.99 3.28 8.00
N ALA A 313 -10.77 4.05 8.74
CA ALA A 313 -10.60 5.50 8.83
C ALA A 313 -9.49 5.94 9.80
N ILE A 314 -9.25 5.21 10.90
CA ILE A 314 -8.31 5.59 11.96
C ILE A 314 -7.28 4.47 12.24
N GLY A 315 -7.70 3.23 12.36
CA GLY A 315 -6.82 2.11 12.69
C GLY A 315 -5.75 1.84 11.62
N ARG A 316 -6.15 1.84 10.35
CA ARG A 316 -5.20 1.69 9.23
C ARG A 316 -4.18 2.83 9.17
N PRO A 317 -4.56 4.12 9.23
CA PRO A 317 -3.62 5.23 9.36
C PRO A 317 -2.68 5.15 10.56
N LEU A 318 -3.15 4.64 11.71
CA LEU A 318 -2.30 4.38 12.88
C LEU A 318 -1.17 3.39 12.54
N LEU A 319 -1.52 2.26 11.92
CA LEU A 319 -0.57 1.21 11.54
C LEU A 319 0.42 1.66 10.45
N ASP A 320 -0.05 2.47 9.51
CA ASP A 320 0.81 3.11 8.49
C ASP A 320 1.82 4.07 9.15
N ALA A 321 1.36 4.92 10.06
CA ALA A 321 2.20 5.89 10.74
C ALA A 321 3.27 5.24 11.63
N LEU A 322 2.95 4.12 12.30
CA LEU A 322 3.92 3.32 13.07
C LEU A 322 5.04 2.77 12.18
N GLN A 323 4.74 2.40 10.96
CA GLN A 323 5.71 1.90 9.98
C GLN A 323 6.40 3.03 9.19
N ARG A 324 6.11 4.32 9.49
CA ARG A 324 6.67 5.48 8.78
C ARG A 324 6.24 5.56 7.31
N ARG A 325 5.13 4.99 6.93
CA ARG A 325 4.61 5.12 5.58
C ARG A 325 4.41 6.60 5.24
N SER A 326 5.01 7.05 4.14
CA SER A 326 4.90 8.43 3.64
C SER A 326 3.89 8.56 2.50
N GLU A 327 3.67 7.49 1.74
CA GLU A 327 2.73 7.49 0.62
C GLU A 327 1.30 7.37 1.12
N PRO A 328 0.42 8.31 0.75
CA PRO A 328 -1.00 8.19 1.06
C PRO A 328 -1.61 6.97 0.33
N HIS A 329 -2.66 6.41 0.90
CA HIS A 329 -3.52 5.50 0.15
C HIS A 329 -4.14 6.24 -1.04
N ARG A 330 -4.30 5.54 -2.15
CA ARG A 330 -4.97 6.13 -3.33
C ARG A 330 -6.38 6.58 -2.95
N ALA A 331 -6.65 7.86 -3.10
CA ALA A 331 -7.98 8.40 -2.99
C ALA A 331 -8.73 8.14 -4.31
N TRP A 332 -9.84 7.44 -4.22
CA TRP A 332 -10.73 7.23 -5.34
C TRP A 332 -11.89 8.23 -5.24
N ARG A 333 -12.35 8.70 -6.38
CA ARG A 333 -13.56 9.51 -6.48
C ARG A 333 -14.54 8.85 -7.42
N ALA A 334 -15.79 8.77 -7.02
CA ALA A 334 -16.87 8.19 -7.81
C ALA A 334 -18.08 9.10 -7.80
N ARG A 335 -18.90 9.02 -8.85
CA ARG A 335 -20.21 9.69 -8.86
C ARG A 335 -21.23 8.85 -8.11
N LEU A 336 -22.08 9.49 -7.34
CA LEU A 336 -23.19 8.79 -6.68
C LEU A 336 -24.17 8.25 -7.75
N ALA A 337 -24.50 6.98 -7.68
CA ALA A 337 -25.49 6.37 -8.56
C ALA A 337 -26.94 6.74 -8.15
N ALA A 338 -27.14 7.06 -6.88
CA ALA A 338 -28.43 7.50 -6.33
C ALA A 338 -28.20 8.64 -5.32
N GLY A 339 -29.18 9.50 -5.13
CA GLY A 339 -29.13 10.57 -4.12
C GLY A 339 -29.09 10.02 -2.70
N TRP A 340 -28.52 10.79 -1.78
CA TRP A 340 -28.45 10.46 -0.36
C TRP A 340 -28.82 11.67 0.51
N ASP A 341 -29.80 11.51 1.41
CA ASP A 341 -30.23 12.56 2.36
C ASP A 341 -29.46 12.42 3.69
N LYS A 342 -28.38 13.15 3.83
CA LYS A 342 -27.56 13.21 5.04
C LYS A 342 -28.11 14.23 6.02
N ARG A 343 -28.82 13.77 7.07
CA ARG A 343 -29.58 14.62 8.03
C ARG A 343 -28.79 15.05 9.27
N HIS A 344 -27.49 14.77 9.32
CA HIS A 344 -26.64 15.10 10.48
C HIS A 344 -25.37 15.83 10.06
N ASP A 345 -24.74 16.50 11.02
CA ASP A 345 -23.56 17.36 10.81
C ASP A 345 -22.21 16.61 10.79
N ARG A 346 -22.17 15.36 11.24
CA ARG A 346 -20.92 14.59 11.34
C ARG A 346 -20.41 14.14 9.98
N LEU A 347 -19.09 13.94 9.84
CA LEU A 347 -18.51 13.19 8.72
C LEU A 347 -19.17 11.81 8.65
N GLU A 348 -19.56 11.37 7.45
CA GLU A 348 -20.20 10.06 7.29
C GLU A 348 -19.39 9.13 6.39
N PHE A 349 -19.20 7.88 6.86
CA PHE A 349 -18.68 6.77 6.08
C PHE A 349 -19.84 5.83 5.75
N LEU A 350 -20.44 6.03 4.60
CA LEU A 350 -21.59 5.26 4.15
C LEU A 350 -21.11 4.08 3.31
N ARG A 351 -21.63 2.89 3.57
CA ARG A 351 -21.33 1.70 2.77
C ARG A 351 -21.93 1.82 1.38
N GLY A 352 -21.25 1.26 0.39
CA GLY A 352 -21.72 1.23 -0.97
C GLY A 352 -20.97 0.24 -1.84
N ARG A 353 -21.45 0.11 -3.07
CA ARG A 353 -20.79 -0.64 -4.14
C ARG A 353 -20.21 0.32 -5.17
N MET A 354 -19.00 0.03 -5.58
CA MET A 354 -18.36 0.75 -6.67
C MET A 354 -18.50 -0.07 -7.97
N ARG A 355 -18.79 0.62 -9.07
CA ARG A 355 -18.78 0.04 -10.41
C ARG A 355 -18.17 1.00 -11.40
N CYS A 356 -17.59 0.47 -12.46
CA CYS A 356 -17.14 1.24 -13.62
C CYS A 356 -18.13 0.99 -14.77
N ASP A 357 -18.57 2.06 -15.43
CA ASP A 357 -19.44 1.91 -16.61
C ASP A 357 -18.62 1.71 -17.90
N ALA A 358 -19.32 1.54 -19.03
CA ALA A 358 -18.70 1.30 -20.34
C ALA A 358 -17.85 2.50 -20.83
N HIS A 359 -18.01 3.68 -20.23
CA HIS A 359 -17.26 4.89 -20.57
C HIS A 359 -16.09 5.15 -19.62
N GLY A 360 -15.80 4.20 -18.69
CA GLY A 360 -14.73 4.35 -17.71
C GLY A 360 -15.08 5.23 -16.50
N GLN A 361 -16.35 5.67 -16.37
CA GLN A 361 -16.78 6.46 -15.20
C GLN A 361 -17.03 5.57 -14.00
N LEU A 362 -16.43 5.93 -12.85
CA LEU A 362 -16.69 5.28 -11.57
C LEU A 362 -17.99 5.80 -10.95
N TRP A 363 -18.81 4.88 -10.52
CA TRP A 363 -20.06 5.10 -9.82
C TRP A 363 -20.03 4.40 -8.47
N ALA A 364 -20.53 5.07 -7.43
CA ALA A 364 -20.73 4.51 -6.10
C ALA A 364 -22.23 4.49 -5.79
N GLU A 365 -22.76 3.29 -5.55
CA GLU A 365 -24.15 3.08 -5.16
C GLU A 365 -24.25 2.98 -3.65
N PRO A 366 -24.91 3.94 -2.96
CA PRO A 366 -25.13 3.86 -1.52
C PRO A 366 -25.93 2.62 -1.11
N ASN A 367 -25.47 1.92 -0.10
CA ASN A 367 -26.22 0.78 0.44
C ASN A 367 -27.38 1.31 1.33
N PRO A 368 -28.64 0.97 1.05
CA PRO A 368 -29.78 1.47 1.80
C PRO A 368 -29.84 0.94 3.25
N ALA A 369 -29.10 -0.12 3.56
CA ALA A 369 -29.03 -0.68 4.91
C ALA A 369 -28.05 0.13 5.77
N ASP A 370 -28.36 1.38 6.13
CA ASP A 370 -27.45 2.34 6.80
C ASP A 370 -27.18 2.06 8.29
N GLY A 371 -27.92 1.17 8.94
CA GLY A 371 -27.74 0.82 10.36
C GLY A 371 -26.37 0.18 10.65
N SER A 372 -25.68 0.65 11.70
CA SER A 372 -24.34 0.18 12.07
C SER A 372 -24.26 -1.27 12.57
N HIS A 373 -25.40 -1.88 12.89
CA HIS A 373 -25.54 -3.29 13.26
C HIS A 373 -25.74 -4.22 12.04
N ARG A 374 -26.03 -3.67 10.86
CA ARG A 374 -26.38 -4.44 9.67
C ARG A 374 -25.14 -4.95 8.93
N LEU A 375 -24.52 -6.00 9.46
CA LEU A 375 -23.29 -6.59 8.92
C LEU A 375 -23.46 -7.10 7.48
N ARG A 376 -24.62 -7.64 7.11
CA ARG A 376 -24.91 -8.05 5.73
C ARG A 376 -24.71 -6.87 4.75
N GLY A 377 -25.15 -5.66 5.13
CA GLY A 377 -24.94 -4.48 4.29
C GLY A 377 -23.45 -4.14 4.08
N ALA A 378 -22.56 -4.49 5.02
CA ALA A 378 -21.13 -4.38 4.82
C ALA A 378 -20.60 -5.48 3.89
N ALA A 379 -21.05 -6.72 4.06
CA ALA A 379 -20.65 -7.85 3.22
C ALA A 379 -21.11 -7.69 1.75
N ASP A 380 -22.24 -7.01 1.54
CA ASP A 380 -22.78 -6.68 0.20
C ASP A 380 -22.17 -5.40 -0.41
N SER A 381 -21.20 -4.76 0.25
CA SER A 381 -20.54 -3.51 -0.16
C SER A 381 -19.04 -3.73 -0.29
N ASP A 382 -18.35 -2.90 -1.05
CA ASP A 382 -16.91 -2.97 -1.31
C ASP A 382 -16.18 -1.64 -1.03
N VAL A 383 -16.94 -0.57 -0.74
CA VAL A 383 -16.40 0.74 -0.43
C VAL A 383 -17.15 1.45 0.69
N LEU A 384 -16.46 2.34 1.38
CA LEU A 384 -17.08 3.39 2.19
C LEU A 384 -17.07 4.69 1.39
N LEU A 385 -18.25 5.28 1.20
CA LEU A 385 -18.42 6.62 0.65
C LEU A 385 -18.17 7.62 1.78
N ARG A 386 -17.22 8.52 1.60
CA ARG A 386 -16.93 9.59 2.54
C ARG A 386 -17.75 10.81 2.16
N LEU A 387 -18.73 11.12 3.02
CA LEU A 387 -19.60 12.29 2.88
C LEU A 387 -19.20 13.33 3.92
N GLU A 388 -18.82 14.52 3.45
CA GLU A 388 -18.28 15.60 4.27
C GLU A 388 -19.23 16.04 5.40
N GLU A 389 -18.67 16.72 6.41
CA GLU A 389 -19.42 17.29 7.54
C GLU A 389 -20.52 18.27 7.06
N GLY A 390 -21.55 18.43 7.87
CA GLY A 390 -22.76 19.22 7.56
C GLY A 390 -23.90 18.37 7.00
N ALA A 391 -25.13 18.73 7.38
CA ALA A 391 -26.34 18.15 6.80
C ALA A 391 -26.45 18.61 5.34
N ARG A 392 -26.64 17.68 4.42
CA ARG A 392 -26.70 17.98 2.99
C ARG A 392 -27.48 16.89 2.26
N GLN A 393 -28.26 17.30 1.29
CA GLN A 393 -28.85 16.39 0.32
C GLN A 393 -27.89 16.23 -0.87
N PHE A 394 -27.32 15.04 -1.01
CA PHE A 394 -26.52 14.67 -2.15
C PHE A 394 -27.41 14.21 -3.29
N GLN A 395 -27.09 14.64 -4.51
CA GLN A 395 -27.82 14.25 -5.71
C GLN A 395 -27.11 13.09 -6.43
N ALA A 396 -27.86 12.33 -7.23
CA ALA A 396 -27.25 11.42 -8.19
C ALA A 396 -26.30 12.22 -9.12
N GLY A 397 -25.09 11.70 -9.34
CA GLY A 397 -24.05 12.38 -10.10
C GLY A 397 -23.08 13.24 -9.26
N ASP A 398 -23.39 13.56 -8.01
CA ASP A 398 -22.42 14.23 -7.11
C ASP A 398 -21.17 13.36 -6.94
N VAL A 399 -20.00 14.03 -6.94
CA VAL A 399 -18.71 13.35 -6.78
C VAL A 399 -18.36 13.25 -5.30
N VAL A 400 -18.09 12.03 -4.84
CA VAL A 400 -17.67 11.72 -3.46
C VAL A 400 -16.36 10.95 -3.44
N GLU A 401 -15.63 11.06 -2.35
CA GLU A 401 -14.48 10.21 -2.08
C GLU A 401 -14.96 8.81 -1.66
N VAL A 402 -14.28 7.78 -2.11
CA VAL A 402 -14.56 6.40 -1.75
C VAL A 402 -13.32 5.71 -1.21
N VAL A 403 -13.48 4.95 -0.15
CA VAL A 403 -12.44 4.19 0.54
C VAL A 403 -12.73 2.71 0.34
N PRO A 404 -11.96 1.98 -0.47
CA PRO A 404 -12.09 0.52 -0.62
C PRO A 404 -11.73 -0.23 0.67
N TYR A 405 -12.36 -1.42 0.88
CA TYR A 405 -12.09 -2.29 2.01
C TYR A 405 -12.04 -3.78 1.68
#